data_9494a433fe52eae1b1fbeb1cdd449d22
#
_entry.id   9494a433fe52eae1b1fbeb1cdd449d22
#
_cell.length_a   1.000
_cell.length_b   1.000
_cell.length_c   1.000
_cell.angle_alpha   90.00
_cell.angle_beta   90.00
_cell.angle_gamma   90.00
#
_symmetry.space_group_name_H-M   'P 1'
#
loop_
_entity.id
_entity.type
_entity.pdbx_description
1 polymer ?
#
loop_
_entity_poly.entity_id
_entity_poly.type
_entity_poly.pdbx_seq_one_letter_code
_entity_poly.pdbx_strand_id
1 'polypeptide(L)'
;MKRNRFFLISLLFASSITVHAQDNAPKDSLTMESMMHNLPEVMVKGSRPIVKVERGMLTYNMPLLIKQLPADNAYEALTHIPGISDATGKISFSGNEVTLIVNGQATTLTQEQLTERLKAMPAAQLAKAEVMLSAPARYHVRGMAINIVTKDYAGTNQLSGQAIGGLEQNKYAKGFGDFNISLQRGKFGLDAQYKYVDGYSYGENTHIVNHPLGDKRIKYDDETGQKAFGITHSYRLGMNYAFSKNHRLDIAYTGKWDKTCSNSHTTGSSISGMHHDSHEYLHNVDVNYSLPFGLTLNGSYTYYRTPQQQALDGTMHTDESMPETERNLTSGSEQTINKWMFTADQTHSLANGWGLSYGVKGQFTSNKSYQTTIDKDGSVLPDGTSSVVSFPEKS
;
A
#
# COMPACT_ATOMS: atom_id res chain seq x y z
N MET A 1 -7.74 14.25 42.00
CA MET A 1 -7.31 15.59 41.55
C MET A 1 -5.81 15.70 41.70
N LYS A 2 -5.02 15.58 40.65
CA LYS A 2 -3.66 16.15 40.47
C LYS A 2 -3.38 16.15 38.98
N ARG A 3 -3.40 17.33 38.37
CA ARG A 3 -3.06 17.62 36.97
C ARG A 3 -1.53 17.61 36.84
N ASN A 4 -0.96 16.64 36.14
CA ASN A 4 0.41 16.71 35.69
C ASN A 4 0.43 17.32 34.27
N ARG A 5 0.95 18.54 34.21
CA ARG A 5 1.32 19.25 32.99
C ARG A 5 2.68 18.74 32.55
N PHE A 6 2.74 18.00 31.45
CA PHE A 6 4.01 17.77 30.78
C PHE A 6 4.30 18.93 29.84
N PHE A 7 5.36 19.63 30.12
CA PHE A 7 5.96 20.63 29.24
C PHE A 7 6.75 19.93 28.16
N LEU A 8 6.37 20.13 26.90
CA LEU A 8 7.15 19.77 25.73
C LEU A 8 8.22 20.85 25.52
N ILE A 9 9.49 20.49 25.71
CA ILE A 9 10.63 21.33 25.34
C ILE A 9 10.98 21.00 23.91
N SER A 10 10.59 21.87 22.98
CA SER A 10 11.07 21.84 21.60
C SER A 10 12.44 22.51 21.53
N LEU A 11 13.48 21.72 21.28
CA LEU A 11 14.84 22.24 21.07
C LEU A 11 14.99 22.60 19.56
N LEU A 12 14.80 23.88 19.28
CA LEU A 12 15.12 24.49 17.99
C LEU A 12 16.63 24.78 17.94
N PHE A 13 17.36 23.98 17.14
CA PHE A 13 18.71 24.35 16.71
C PHE A 13 18.63 25.29 15.50
N ALA A 14 18.72 26.59 15.73
CA ALA A 14 18.93 27.56 14.67
C ALA A 14 20.45 27.79 14.53
N SER A 15 21.06 27.19 13.49
CA SER A 15 22.41 27.55 13.07
C SER A 15 22.35 28.73 12.09
N SER A 16 22.68 29.90 12.55
CA SER A 16 22.86 31.11 11.74
C SER A 16 24.21 31.06 11.03
N ILE A 17 24.18 30.95 9.71
CA ILE A 17 25.33 31.13 8.83
C ILE A 17 25.37 32.61 8.47
N THR A 18 26.32 33.35 9.00
CA THR A 18 26.64 34.73 8.59
C THR A 18 27.51 34.68 7.33
N VAL A 19 26.94 35.11 6.21
CA VAL A 19 27.70 35.38 4.98
C VAL A 19 28.24 36.78 5.03
N HIS A 20 29.57 36.94 5.06
CA HIS A 20 30.24 38.21 4.85
C HIS A 20 30.35 38.48 3.35
N ALA A 21 29.67 39.49 2.86
CA ALA A 21 29.92 40.07 1.55
C ALA A 21 31.11 41.03 1.62
N GLN A 22 32.19 40.74 0.91
CA GLN A 22 33.27 41.67 0.67
C GLN A 22 33.02 42.38 -0.68
N ASP A 23 32.71 43.67 -0.59
CA ASP A 23 32.72 44.58 -1.74
C ASP A 23 34.17 44.86 -2.15
N ASN A 24 34.55 44.39 -3.34
CA ASN A 24 35.67 44.91 -4.11
C ASN A 24 35.23 45.10 -5.54
N ALA A 25 34.83 46.29 -5.89
CA ALA A 25 34.57 46.69 -7.26
C ALA A 25 35.88 47.21 -7.89
N PRO A 26 36.38 46.64 -8.98
CA PRO A 26 37.32 47.31 -9.85
C PRO A 26 36.53 48.14 -10.88
N LYS A 27 36.83 49.42 -10.95
CA LYS A 27 36.47 50.31 -12.06
C LYS A 27 37.33 49.92 -13.26
N ASP A 28 36.74 49.25 -14.25
CA ASP A 28 37.30 49.19 -15.57
C ASP A 28 36.25 49.58 -16.60
N SER A 29 36.62 50.57 -17.41
CA SER A 29 35.85 51.06 -18.54
C SER A 29 35.82 49.98 -19.63
N LEU A 30 34.68 49.31 -19.76
CA LEU A 30 34.44 48.27 -20.77
C LEU A 30 34.25 48.95 -22.15
N THR A 31 35.14 48.74 -23.09
CA THR A 31 35.01 49.08 -24.51
C THR A 31 33.99 48.14 -25.15
N MET A 32 33.23 48.67 -26.13
CA MET A 32 32.14 47.93 -26.81
C MET A 32 32.62 46.62 -27.50
N GLU A 33 33.90 46.48 -27.74
CA GLU A 33 34.54 45.30 -28.31
C GLU A 33 34.73 44.15 -27.30
N SER A 34 34.88 44.47 -26.00
CA SER A 34 34.92 43.48 -24.90
C SER A 34 33.55 42.91 -24.52
N MET A 35 32.47 43.64 -24.86
CA MET A 35 31.09 43.16 -24.67
C MET A 35 30.68 42.09 -25.68
N MET A 36 31.30 42.08 -26.89
CA MET A 36 30.96 41.05 -27.91
C MET A 36 31.64 39.69 -27.67
N HIS A 37 32.67 39.62 -26.84
CA HIS A 37 33.36 38.36 -26.57
C HIS A 37 32.94 37.64 -25.28
N ASN A 38 32.10 38.25 -24.47
CA ASN A 38 31.57 37.67 -23.21
C ASN A 38 30.06 37.50 -23.21
N LEU A 39 29.49 37.02 -24.33
CA LEU A 39 28.16 36.41 -24.23
C LEU A 39 28.34 35.11 -23.42
N PRO A 40 27.74 35.00 -22.22
CA PRO A 40 27.78 33.75 -21.53
C PRO A 40 27.19 32.67 -22.43
N GLU A 41 27.97 31.63 -22.68
CA GLU A 41 27.51 30.45 -23.40
C GLU A 41 26.21 30.04 -22.71
N VAL A 42 25.06 30.22 -23.35
CA VAL A 42 23.77 29.80 -22.84
C VAL A 42 23.79 28.27 -22.88
N MET A 43 24.34 27.67 -21.85
CA MET A 43 24.27 26.25 -21.66
C MET A 43 22.80 25.91 -21.41
N VAL A 44 22.07 25.57 -22.46
CA VAL A 44 20.73 25.01 -22.35
C VAL A 44 20.89 23.64 -21.68
N LYS A 45 20.85 23.63 -20.35
CA LYS A 45 20.71 22.39 -19.60
C LYS A 45 19.31 21.86 -19.91
N GLY A 46 19.21 21.02 -20.91
CA GLY A 46 17.99 20.30 -21.19
C GLY A 46 17.61 19.51 -19.93
N SER A 47 16.54 19.93 -19.23
CA SER A 47 16.01 19.19 -18.12
C SER A 47 15.49 17.84 -18.65
N ARG A 48 15.91 16.73 -18.06
CA ARG A 48 15.34 15.43 -18.41
C ARG A 48 13.84 15.46 -18.11
N PRO A 49 12.96 15.07 -19.04
CA PRO A 49 11.54 15.06 -18.78
C PRO A 49 11.20 14.06 -17.66
N ILE A 50 10.28 14.46 -16.77
CA ILE A 50 9.79 13.59 -15.68
C ILE A 50 9.00 12.43 -16.25
N VAL A 51 8.23 12.66 -17.31
CA VAL A 51 7.40 11.67 -18.00
C VAL A 51 7.81 11.53 -19.44
N LYS A 52 7.80 10.28 -19.92
CA LYS A 52 8.02 9.94 -21.33
C LYS A 52 6.95 8.93 -21.77
N VAL A 53 6.59 8.99 -23.04
CA VAL A 53 5.79 7.94 -23.66
C VAL A 53 6.76 6.92 -24.29
N GLU A 54 6.79 5.72 -23.72
CA GLU A 54 7.64 4.64 -24.21
C GLU A 54 6.76 3.40 -24.49
N ARG A 55 6.74 2.95 -25.75
CA ARG A 55 5.99 1.75 -26.16
C ARG A 55 4.50 1.77 -25.78
N GLY A 56 3.86 2.95 -25.84
CA GLY A 56 2.45 3.14 -25.46
C GLY A 56 2.18 3.20 -23.97
N MET A 57 3.22 3.32 -23.15
CA MET A 57 3.14 3.48 -21.69
C MET A 57 3.64 4.85 -21.27
N LEU A 58 3.04 5.44 -20.24
CA LEU A 58 3.54 6.64 -19.60
C LEU A 58 4.59 6.23 -18.57
N THR A 59 5.85 6.48 -18.87
CA THR A 59 6.98 6.16 -17.98
C THR A 59 7.41 7.39 -17.21
N TYR A 60 7.20 7.39 -15.90
CA TYR A 60 7.59 8.44 -14.97
C TYR A 60 8.96 8.14 -14.36
N ASN A 61 9.86 9.13 -14.38
CA ASN A 61 11.14 9.06 -13.68
C ASN A 61 10.93 9.43 -12.21
N MET A 62 10.82 8.43 -11.33
CA MET A 62 10.49 8.65 -9.93
C MET A 62 11.54 9.45 -9.16
N PRO A 63 12.86 9.27 -9.34
CA PRO A 63 13.86 10.14 -8.71
C PRO A 63 13.71 11.62 -9.05
N LEU A 64 13.32 11.96 -10.29
CA LEU A 64 13.08 13.35 -10.68
C LEU A 64 11.76 13.87 -10.11
N LEU A 65 10.71 13.04 -10.08
CA LEU A 65 9.42 13.40 -9.50
C LEU A 65 9.56 13.66 -8.00
N ILE A 66 10.20 12.75 -7.25
CA ILE A 66 10.41 12.85 -5.80
C ILE A 66 11.29 14.07 -5.44
N LYS A 67 12.22 14.46 -6.31
CA LYS A 67 13.02 15.68 -6.11
C LYS A 67 12.16 16.94 -6.17
N GLN A 68 11.09 16.96 -6.97
CA GLN A 68 10.17 18.11 -7.09
C GLN A 68 9.05 18.04 -6.06
N LEU A 69 8.54 16.85 -5.81
CA LEU A 69 7.45 16.56 -4.86
C LEU A 69 7.99 15.50 -3.88
N PRO A 70 8.56 15.91 -2.74
CA PRO A 70 9.09 14.99 -1.76
C PRO A 70 8.04 14.01 -1.26
N ALA A 71 8.43 12.77 -1.07
CA ALA A 71 7.60 11.69 -0.55
C ALA A 71 8.46 10.77 0.32
N ASP A 72 7.92 10.30 1.43
CA ASP A 72 8.62 9.43 2.36
C ASP A 72 8.59 7.97 1.90
N ASN A 73 7.50 7.54 1.30
CA ASN A 73 7.27 6.16 0.88
C ASN A 73 6.81 6.05 -0.58
N ALA A 74 6.89 4.83 -1.11
CA ALA A 74 6.56 4.56 -2.50
C ALA A 74 5.08 4.82 -2.83
N TYR A 75 4.17 4.58 -1.88
CA TYR A 75 2.75 4.84 -2.07
C TYR A 75 2.48 6.33 -2.29
N GLU A 76 2.98 7.18 -1.40
CA GLU A 76 2.87 8.63 -1.50
C GLU A 76 3.51 9.14 -2.79
N ALA A 77 4.70 8.65 -3.16
CA ALA A 77 5.35 9.02 -4.40
C ALA A 77 4.51 8.68 -5.65
N LEU A 78 3.74 7.60 -5.62
CA LEU A 78 2.82 7.24 -6.72
C LEU A 78 1.62 8.19 -6.81
N THR A 79 1.08 8.66 -5.68
CA THR A 79 -0.04 9.61 -5.68
C THR A 79 0.34 10.98 -6.23
N HIS A 80 1.63 11.30 -6.31
CA HIS A 80 2.12 12.50 -6.99
C HIS A 80 2.09 12.41 -8.53
N ILE A 81 1.85 11.23 -9.09
CA ILE A 81 1.70 11.04 -10.53
C ILE A 81 0.33 11.58 -10.97
N PRO A 82 0.26 12.51 -11.95
CA PRO A 82 -0.99 13.06 -12.42
C PRO A 82 -1.97 11.97 -12.88
N GLY A 83 -3.20 12.05 -12.41
CA GLY A 83 -4.27 11.10 -12.70
C GLY A 83 -4.33 9.90 -11.74
N ILE A 84 -3.36 9.71 -10.86
CA ILE A 84 -3.45 8.74 -9.76
C ILE A 84 -4.20 9.36 -8.59
N SER A 85 -5.13 8.63 -8.02
CA SER A 85 -5.88 8.99 -6.82
C SER A 85 -6.08 7.78 -5.91
N ASP A 86 -6.30 8.05 -4.62
CA ASP A 86 -6.55 7.04 -3.59
C ASP A 86 -7.80 7.34 -2.75
N ALA A 87 -8.80 7.97 -3.34
CA ALA A 87 -10.00 8.46 -2.64
C ALA A 87 -10.72 7.40 -1.75
N THR A 88 -10.49 6.13 -1.99
CA THR A 88 -11.08 5.00 -1.24
C THR A 88 -10.03 4.12 -0.53
N GLY A 89 -8.80 4.61 -0.36
CA GLY A 89 -7.67 3.81 0.13
C GLY A 89 -7.11 2.82 -0.91
N LYS A 90 -7.60 2.89 -2.16
CA LYS A 90 -7.12 2.10 -3.30
C LYS A 90 -6.58 3.02 -4.37
N ILE A 91 -5.43 2.65 -4.93
CA ILE A 91 -4.86 3.38 -6.07
C ILE A 91 -5.75 3.17 -7.29
N SER A 92 -6.16 4.27 -7.90
CA SER A 92 -6.89 4.32 -9.17
C SER A 92 -6.20 5.28 -10.13
N PHE A 93 -6.44 5.14 -11.43
CA PHE A 93 -5.95 6.06 -12.45
C PHE A 93 -7.11 6.63 -13.25
N SER A 94 -7.27 7.97 -13.24
CA SER A 94 -8.39 8.66 -13.88
C SER A 94 -9.75 8.08 -13.51
N GLY A 95 -9.93 7.71 -12.22
CA GLY A 95 -11.17 7.12 -11.68
C GLY A 95 -11.39 5.64 -12.01
N ASN A 96 -10.48 4.99 -12.74
CA ASN A 96 -10.56 3.56 -13.05
C ASN A 96 -9.68 2.74 -12.12
N GLU A 97 -10.13 1.54 -11.79
CA GLU A 97 -9.34 0.56 -11.03
C GLU A 97 -8.11 0.13 -11.85
N VAL A 98 -6.97 0.02 -11.18
CA VAL A 98 -5.71 -0.39 -11.81
C VAL A 98 -5.11 -1.60 -11.11
N THR A 99 -4.46 -2.47 -11.87
CA THR A 99 -3.67 -3.56 -11.30
C THR A 99 -2.25 -3.06 -11.02
N LEU A 100 -1.78 -3.21 -9.79
CA LEU A 100 -0.41 -2.89 -9.43
C LEU A 100 0.51 -4.07 -9.75
N ILE A 101 1.65 -3.77 -10.33
CA ILE A 101 2.70 -4.71 -10.73
C ILE A 101 4.01 -4.22 -10.12
N VAL A 102 4.86 -5.11 -9.67
CA VAL A 102 6.18 -4.76 -9.12
C VAL A 102 7.27 -5.44 -9.94
N ASN A 103 8.20 -4.64 -10.45
CA ASN A 103 9.33 -5.11 -11.28
C ASN A 103 8.91 -5.99 -12.48
N GLY A 104 7.79 -5.63 -13.10
CA GLY A 104 7.28 -6.34 -14.26
C GLY A 104 6.48 -7.60 -13.95
N GLN A 105 6.22 -7.90 -12.69
CA GLN A 105 5.57 -9.14 -12.27
C GLN A 105 4.28 -8.86 -11.54
N ALA A 106 3.21 -9.57 -11.94
CA ALA A 106 1.99 -9.63 -11.17
C ALA A 106 2.27 -10.38 -9.85
N THR A 107 1.71 -9.88 -8.78
CA THR A 107 1.83 -10.49 -7.45
C THR A 107 0.57 -11.26 -7.06
N THR A 108 0.69 -12.19 -6.12
CA THR A 108 -0.47 -12.86 -5.50
C THR A 108 -1.11 -12.03 -4.40
N LEU A 109 -0.46 -10.92 -3.98
CA LEU A 109 -1.00 -10.00 -3.00
C LEU A 109 -2.25 -9.29 -3.57
N THR A 110 -3.22 -8.99 -2.71
CA THR A 110 -4.34 -8.12 -3.07
C THR A 110 -3.85 -6.67 -3.23
N GLN A 111 -4.69 -5.82 -3.78
CA GLN A 111 -4.32 -4.40 -3.94
C GLN A 111 -4.09 -3.72 -2.59
N GLU A 112 -4.89 -4.05 -1.59
CA GLU A 112 -4.74 -3.54 -0.22
C GLU A 112 -3.40 -3.99 0.40
N GLN A 113 -3.07 -5.27 0.30
CA GLN A 113 -1.81 -5.82 0.79
C GLN A 113 -0.59 -5.22 0.09
N LEU A 114 -0.71 -5.00 -1.23
CA LEU A 114 0.34 -4.34 -2.00
C LEU A 114 0.47 -2.85 -1.65
N THR A 115 -0.65 -2.17 -1.39
CA THR A 115 -0.66 -0.80 -0.87
C THR A 115 0.09 -0.69 0.45
N GLU A 116 -0.15 -1.59 1.40
CA GLU A 116 0.58 -1.60 2.68
C GLU A 116 2.08 -1.87 2.48
N ARG A 117 2.44 -2.75 1.53
CA ARG A 117 3.83 -2.96 1.14
C ARG A 117 4.48 -1.67 0.58
N LEU A 118 3.75 -0.91 -0.26
CA LEU A 118 4.24 0.34 -0.83
C LEU A 118 4.37 1.45 0.21
N LYS A 119 3.49 1.49 1.20
CA LYS A 119 3.60 2.41 2.35
C LYS A 119 4.81 2.11 3.24
N ALA A 120 5.26 0.86 3.29
CA ALA A 120 6.48 0.47 4.00
C ALA A 120 7.76 0.61 3.15
N MET A 121 7.65 0.82 1.83
CA MET A 121 8.79 0.96 0.92
C MET A 121 9.22 2.42 0.83
N PRO A 122 10.51 2.77 1.09
CA PRO A 122 11.00 4.12 0.89
C PRO A 122 10.84 4.60 -0.55
N ALA A 123 10.40 5.84 -0.74
CA ALA A 123 10.30 6.46 -2.06
C ALA A 123 11.64 6.45 -2.80
N ALA A 124 12.75 6.57 -2.08
CA ALA A 124 14.11 6.55 -2.62
C ALA A 124 14.46 5.23 -3.36
N GLN A 125 13.75 4.14 -3.10
CA GLN A 125 13.96 2.86 -3.80
C GLN A 125 13.33 2.83 -5.19
N LEU A 126 12.46 3.76 -5.52
CA LEU A 126 11.79 3.82 -6.82
C LEU A 126 12.74 4.30 -7.91
N ALA A 127 12.75 3.60 -9.05
CA ALA A 127 13.43 4.01 -10.28
C ALA A 127 12.45 4.67 -11.25
N LYS A 128 11.36 4.00 -11.54
CA LYS A 128 10.31 4.49 -12.45
C LYS A 128 8.95 3.88 -12.11
N ALA A 129 7.90 4.56 -12.56
CA ALA A 129 6.55 4.02 -12.60
C ALA A 129 6.05 4.05 -14.05
N GLU A 130 5.52 2.93 -14.53
CA GLU A 130 5.02 2.78 -15.87
C GLU A 130 3.49 2.64 -15.81
N VAL A 131 2.77 3.67 -16.25
CA VAL A 131 1.31 3.67 -16.28
C VAL A 131 0.85 3.17 -17.65
N MET A 132 0.08 2.11 -17.66
CA MET A 132 -0.42 1.41 -18.84
C MET A 132 -1.94 1.48 -18.90
N LEU A 133 -2.49 2.08 -19.94
CA LEU A 133 -3.94 2.12 -20.18
C LEU A 133 -4.48 0.74 -20.56
N SER A 134 -3.65 -0.08 -21.19
CA SER A 134 -3.89 -1.50 -21.46
C SER A 134 -2.58 -2.24 -21.23
N ALA A 135 -2.56 -3.11 -20.25
CA ALA A 135 -1.36 -3.87 -19.91
C ALA A 135 -1.01 -4.85 -21.04
N PRO A 136 0.23 -4.84 -21.55
CA PRO A 136 0.71 -5.87 -22.46
C PRO A 136 0.60 -7.27 -21.86
N ALA A 137 0.34 -8.27 -22.69
CA ALA A 137 0.12 -9.67 -22.28
C ALA A 137 1.25 -10.25 -21.40
N ARG A 138 2.49 -9.77 -21.61
CA ARG A 138 3.67 -10.19 -20.83
C ARG A 138 3.55 -9.94 -19.31
N TYR A 139 2.65 -9.07 -18.87
CA TYR A 139 2.43 -8.83 -17.45
C TYR A 139 1.37 -9.74 -16.83
N HIS A 140 0.71 -10.59 -17.63
CA HIS A 140 -0.35 -11.51 -17.19
C HIS A 140 -1.50 -10.86 -16.43
N VAL A 141 -1.78 -9.59 -16.71
CA VAL A 141 -2.89 -8.81 -16.16
C VAL A 141 -3.73 -8.22 -17.28
N ARG A 142 -4.98 -7.92 -17.00
CA ARG A 142 -5.92 -7.33 -17.95
C ARG A 142 -6.25 -5.90 -17.55
N GLY A 143 -6.56 -5.07 -18.54
CA GLY A 143 -6.98 -3.70 -18.32
C GLY A 143 -5.82 -2.76 -17.99
N MET A 144 -6.11 -1.74 -17.20
CA MET A 144 -5.14 -0.74 -16.77
C MET A 144 -4.20 -1.30 -15.70
N ALA A 145 -2.92 -0.94 -15.78
CA ALA A 145 -1.94 -1.37 -14.79
C ALA A 145 -0.87 -0.29 -14.53
N ILE A 146 -0.29 -0.32 -13.35
CA ILE A 146 0.87 0.49 -12.98
C ILE A 146 2.01 -0.45 -12.57
N ASN A 147 3.09 -0.45 -13.35
CA ASN A 147 4.29 -1.20 -13.02
C ASN A 147 5.26 -0.31 -12.25
N ILE A 148 5.54 -0.70 -11.03
CA ILE A 148 6.45 -0.03 -10.10
C ILE A 148 7.80 -0.72 -10.23
N VAL A 149 8.78 0.03 -10.73
CA VAL A 149 10.14 -0.49 -10.92
C VAL A 149 11.05 0.09 -9.87
N THR A 150 11.68 -0.77 -9.10
CA THR A 150 12.67 -0.40 -8.09
C THR A 150 14.05 -0.21 -8.71
N LYS A 151 14.93 0.53 -8.04
CA LYS A 151 16.31 0.71 -8.46
C LYS A 151 17.06 -0.61 -8.44
N ASP A 152 17.85 -0.86 -9.47
CA ASP A 152 18.79 -1.97 -9.50
C ASP A 152 20.17 -1.46 -9.07
N TYR A 153 20.68 -2.00 -7.99
CA TYR A 153 21.99 -1.67 -7.44
C TYR A 153 23.03 -2.77 -7.72
N ALA A 154 22.70 -3.77 -8.53
CA ALA A 154 23.63 -4.85 -8.84
C ALA A 154 24.98 -4.33 -9.39
N GLY A 155 26.07 -4.86 -8.86
CA GLY A 155 27.42 -4.42 -9.21
C GLY A 155 27.94 -3.22 -8.42
N THR A 156 27.16 -2.63 -7.52
CA THR A 156 27.60 -1.54 -6.62
C THR A 156 27.91 -2.07 -5.22
N ASN A 157 28.62 -1.26 -4.43
CA ASN A 157 28.74 -1.48 -2.98
C ASN A 157 28.02 -0.32 -2.30
N GLN A 158 26.87 -0.58 -1.73
CA GLN A 158 26.02 0.44 -1.13
C GLN A 158 25.34 -0.12 0.12
N LEU A 159 25.32 0.67 1.16
CA LEU A 159 24.48 0.49 2.33
C LEU A 159 23.57 1.72 2.44
N SER A 160 22.29 1.52 2.51
CA SER A 160 21.32 2.58 2.75
C SER A 160 20.30 2.12 3.79
N GLY A 161 19.77 3.04 4.55
CA GLY A 161 18.74 2.76 5.53
C GLY A 161 17.97 4.01 5.87
N GLN A 162 16.79 3.82 6.42
CA GLN A 162 15.90 4.87 6.88
C GLN A 162 15.18 4.37 8.14
N ALA A 163 15.02 5.25 9.10
CA ALA A 163 14.16 5.04 10.25
C ALA A 163 13.23 6.25 10.38
N ILE A 164 11.95 6.00 10.44
CA ILE A 164 10.92 7.03 10.60
C ILE A 164 10.08 6.64 11.80
N GLY A 165 9.75 7.60 12.66
CA GLY A 165 8.80 7.43 13.74
C GLY A 165 7.89 8.63 13.81
N GLY A 166 6.64 8.39 14.16
CA GLY A 166 5.66 9.45 14.26
C GLY A 166 4.54 9.13 15.24
N LEU A 167 3.91 10.21 15.68
CA LEU A 167 2.72 10.18 16.52
C LEU A 167 1.62 10.97 15.79
N GLU A 168 0.51 10.33 15.57
CA GLU A 168 -0.72 10.95 15.10
C GLU A 168 -1.64 11.14 16.29
N GLN A 169 -2.12 12.35 16.50
CA GLN A 169 -3.06 12.68 17.57
C GLN A 169 -4.34 13.24 16.96
N ASN A 170 -5.40 12.46 17.04
CA ASN A 170 -6.77 12.93 16.83
C ASN A 170 -7.46 12.93 18.22
N LYS A 171 -8.64 12.34 18.38
CA LYS A 171 -9.27 12.14 19.70
C LYS A 171 -8.40 11.26 20.61
N TYR A 172 -7.67 10.30 20.02
CA TYR A 172 -6.72 9.40 20.67
C TYR A 172 -5.39 9.39 19.94
N ALA A 173 -4.33 8.99 20.64
CA ALA A 173 -3.00 8.89 20.09
C ALA A 173 -2.80 7.55 19.33
N LYS A 174 -2.07 7.62 18.23
CA LYS A 174 -1.61 6.49 17.44
C LYS A 174 -0.14 6.72 17.09
N GLY A 175 0.69 5.72 17.33
CA GLY A 175 2.12 5.76 17.06
C GLY A 175 2.51 4.85 15.91
N PHE A 176 3.61 5.16 15.24
CA PHE A 176 4.23 4.27 14.27
C PHE A 176 5.74 4.38 14.29
N GLY A 177 6.40 3.28 13.95
CA GLY A 177 7.82 3.21 13.67
C GLY A 177 8.03 2.40 12.39
N ASP A 178 8.86 2.91 11.50
CA ASP A 178 9.24 2.26 10.25
C ASP A 178 10.77 2.22 10.17
N PHE A 179 11.31 1.06 9.89
CA PHE A 179 12.73 0.83 9.71
C PHE A 179 12.96 0.04 8.43
N ASN A 180 13.87 0.51 7.62
CA ASN A 180 14.32 -0.24 6.46
C ASN A 180 15.84 -0.13 6.31
N ILE A 181 16.43 -1.18 5.79
CA ILE A 181 17.85 -1.27 5.45
C ILE A 181 18.02 -2.01 4.14
N SER A 182 18.90 -1.54 3.29
CA SER A 182 19.26 -2.18 2.04
C SER A 182 20.79 -2.23 1.91
N LEU A 183 21.32 -3.40 1.75
CA LEU A 183 22.73 -3.69 1.54
C LEU A 183 22.91 -4.26 0.13
N GLN A 184 23.77 -3.66 -0.67
CA GLN A 184 24.26 -4.22 -1.92
C GLN A 184 25.77 -4.38 -1.83
N ARG A 185 26.30 -5.56 -2.12
CA ARG A 185 27.72 -5.85 -2.17
C ARG A 185 28.04 -6.66 -3.42
N GLY A 186 28.50 -5.97 -4.46
CA GLY A 186 28.77 -6.61 -5.74
C GLY A 186 27.54 -7.30 -6.31
N LYS A 187 27.58 -8.62 -6.41
CA LYS A 187 26.50 -9.45 -6.97
C LYS A 187 25.37 -9.77 -6.00
N PHE A 188 25.59 -9.55 -4.71
CA PHE A 188 24.63 -9.89 -3.64
C PHE A 188 23.96 -8.65 -3.11
N GLY A 189 22.64 -8.72 -2.95
CA GLY A 189 21.83 -7.71 -2.29
C GLY A 189 20.91 -8.31 -1.23
N LEU A 190 20.70 -7.55 -0.18
CA LEU A 190 19.79 -7.85 0.92
C LEU A 190 18.99 -6.60 1.23
N ASP A 191 17.67 -6.72 1.38
CA ASP A 191 16.79 -5.67 1.90
C ASP A 191 15.95 -6.22 3.05
N ALA A 192 15.80 -5.42 4.09
CA ALA A 192 14.92 -5.71 5.20
C ALA A 192 14.09 -4.47 5.55
N GLN A 193 12.81 -4.67 5.81
CA GLN A 193 11.85 -3.65 6.20
C GLN A 193 11.04 -4.15 7.38
N TYR A 194 10.77 -3.28 8.32
CA TYR A 194 9.89 -3.55 9.44
C TYR A 194 9.11 -2.29 9.79
N LYS A 195 7.80 -2.43 9.89
CA LYS A 195 6.89 -1.34 10.29
C LYS A 195 6.03 -1.81 11.46
N TYR A 196 5.97 -1.00 12.46
CA TYR A 196 5.12 -1.14 13.63
C TYR A 196 4.14 0.02 13.70
N VAL A 197 2.89 -0.28 13.97
CA VAL A 197 1.85 0.73 14.20
C VAL A 197 1.03 0.26 15.39
N ASP A 198 0.79 1.15 16.36
CA ASP A 198 -0.12 0.89 17.46
C ASP A 198 -0.91 2.14 17.84
N GLY A 199 -2.09 1.93 18.39
CA GLY A 199 -2.87 3.02 18.94
C GLY A 199 -4.36 2.93 18.70
N TYR A 200 -5.02 4.00 19.07
CA TYR A 200 -6.47 4.11 18.99
C TYR A 200 -6.91 4.91 17.77
N SER A 201 -7.99 4.47 17.15
CA SER A 201 -8.79 5.24 16.21
C SER A 201 -10.18 5.47 16.75
N TYR A 202 -10.80 6.54 16.32
CA TYR A 202 -12.17 6.90 16.68
C TYR A 202 -12.93 7.40 15.46
N GLY A 203 -14.15 6.94 15.31
CA GLY A 203 -15.07 7.37 14.28
C GLY A 203 -16.46 7.64 14.86
N GLU A 204 -17.15 8.60 14.30
CA GLU A 204 -18.56 8.87 14.54
C GLU A 204 -19.31 8.81 13.21
N ASN A 205 -20.48 8.21 13.22
CA ASN A 205 -21.34 8.12 12.04
C ASN A 205 -22.78 8.38 12.45
N THR A 206 -23.45 9.25 11.72
CA THR A 206 -24.89 9.52 11.90
C THR A 206 -25.63 8.91 10.71
N HIS A 207 -26.63 8.12 10.99
CA HIS A 207 -27.42 7.41 10.00
C HIS A 207 -28.90 7.80 10.13
N ILE A 208 -29.35 8.59 9.16
CA ILE A 208 -30.78 9.04 9.12
C ILE A 208 -31.41 8.39 7.90
N VAL A 209 -32.42 7.56 8.15
CA VAL A 209 -33.18 6.86 7.11
C VAL A 209 -34.66 7.06 7.29
N ASN A 210 -35.37 7.36 6.21
CA ASN A 210 -36.80 7.46 6.14
C ASN A 210 -37.35 6.30 5.30
N HIS A 211 -37.99 5.33 5.95
CA HIS A 211 -38.61 4.20 5.26
C HIS A 211 -40.10 4.48 5.03
N PRO A 212 -40.62 4.48 3.81
CA PRO A 212 -42.02 4.46 3.52
C PRO A 212 -42.57 3.04 3.82
N LEU A 213 -43.56 2.93 4.71
CA LEU A 213 -44.26 1.69 5.02
C LEU A 213 -45.77 1.93 4.82
N GLY A 214 -46.28 1.71 3.60
CA GLY A 214 -47.62 2.08 3.20
C GLY A 214 -47.85 3.59 3.32
N ASP A 215 -48.84 4.02 4.06
CA ASP A 215 -49.15 5.44 4.32
C ASP A 215 -48.32 6.06 5.45
N LYS A 216 -47.51 5.25 6.15
CA LYS A 216 -46.65 5.69 7.24
C LYS A 216 -45.22 5.89 6.76
N ARG A 217 -44.48 6.81 7.39
CA ARG A 217 -43.04 6.97 7.26
C ARG A 217 -42.39 6.70 8.61
N ILE A 218 -41.49 5.73 8.63
CA ILE A 218 -40.68 5.43 9.81
C ILE A 218 -39.34 6.12 9.61
N LYS A 219 -38.99 7.00 10.55
CA LYS A 219 -37.69 7.67 10.59
C LYS A 219 -36.79 6.92 11.55
N TYR A 220 -35.64 6.45 11.06
CA TYR A 220 -34.53 5.99 11.88
C TYR A 220 -33.47 7.11 11.94
N ASP A 221 -33.06 7.45 13.15
CA ASP A 221 -32.09 8.50 13.43
C ASP A 221 -31.12 7.95 14.48
N ASP A 222 -29.98 7.40 14.01
CA ASP A 222 -29.03 6.70 14.84
C ASP A 222 -27.67 7.40 14.77
N GLU A 223 -27.03 7.54 15.93
CA GLU A 223 -25.65 8.01 16.06
C GLU A 223 -24.80 6.88 16.62
N THR A 224 -23.74 6.53 15.89
CA THR A 224 -22.80 5.47 16.26
C THR A 224 -21.42 6.04 16.51
N GLY A 225 -20.91 5.89 17.72
CA GLY A 225 -19.52 6.13 18.06
C GLY A 225 -18.73 4.82 18.08
N GLN A 226 -17.59 4.77 17.42
CA GLN A 226 -16.69 3.60 17.40
C GLN A 226 -15.30 3.98 17.89
N LYS A 227 -14.78 3.21 18.82
CA LYS A 227 -13.37 3.27 19.27
C LYS A 227 -12.70 1.95 18.96
N ALA A 228 -11.59 2.00 18.24
CA ALA A 228 -10.80 0.82 17.92
C ALA A 228 -9.36 0.99 18.39
N PHE A 229 -8.78 -0.07 18.93
CA PHE A 229 -7.35 -0.21 19.20
C PHE A 229 -6.75 -1.21 18.23
N GLY A 230 -5.66 -0.86 17.58
CA GLY A 230 -4.97 -1.72 16.64
C GLY A 230 -3.47 -1.82 16.92
N ILE A 231 -2.92 -3.00 16.66
CA ILE A 231 -1.48 -3.25 16.62
C ILE A 231 -1.18 -3.95 15.30
N THR A 232 -0.26 -3.38 14.51
CA THR A 232 0.15 -3.94 13.22
C THR A 232 1.66 -4.09 13.18
N HIS A 233 2.12 -5.27 12.79
CA HIS A 233 3.50 -5.57 12.44
C HIS A 233 3.54 -5.95 10.97
N SER A 234 4.29 -5.20 10.17
CA SER A 234 4.55 -5.51 8.76
C SER A 234 6.05 -5.68 8.58
N TYR A 235 6.47 -6.74 7.88
CA TYR A 235 7.88 -7.02 7.68
C TYR A 235 8.13 -7.61 6.30
N ARG A 236 9.30 -7.29 5.75
CA ARG A 236 9.79 -7.82 4.49
C ARG A 236 11.28 -8.12 4.60
N LEU A 237 11.67 -9.24 4.03
CA LEU A 237 13.06 -9.63 3.82
C LEU A 237 13.23 -10.00 2.35
N GLY A 238 14.09 -9.30 1.64
CA GLY A 238 14.42 -9.54 0.25
C GLY A 238 15.89 -9.89 0.09
N MET A 239 16.20 -10.80 -0.81
CA MET A 239 17.52 -11.20 -1.19
C MET A 239 17.62 -11.29 -2.71
N ASN A 240 18.68 -10.77 -3.26
CA ASN A 240 18.95 -10.89 -4.69
C ASN A 240 20.40 -11.32 -4.96
N TYR A 241 20.59 -12.06 -6.03
CA TYR A 241 21.92 -12.45 -6.51
C TYR A 241 22.00 -12.34 -8.03
N ALA A 242 22.90 -11.47 -8.51
CA ALA A 242 23.15 -11.27 -9.92
C ALA A 242 24.35 -12.14 -10.37
N PHE A 243 24.08 -13.29 -11.00
CA PHE A 243 25.12 -14.14 -11.59
C PHE A 243 25.85 -13.41 -12.72
N SER A 244 25.07 -12.73 -13.59
CA SER A 244 25.52 -11.85 -14.67
C SER A 244 24.47 -10.78 -14.96
N LYS A 245 24.71 -9.90 -15.94
CA LYS A 245 23.81 -8.79 -16.30
C LYS A 245 22.35 -9.22 -16.56
N ASN A 246 22.16 -10.39 -17.17
CA ASN A 246 20.83 -10.92 -17.52
C ASN A 246 20.51 -12.26 -16.81
N HIS A 247 21.23 -12.56 -15.75
CA HIS A 247 21.07 -13.78 -14.98
C HIS A 247 20.99 -13.43 -13.50
N ARG A 248 19.78 -13.48 -12.93
CA ARG A 248 19.49 -12.98 -11.59
C ARG A 248 18.45 -13.85 -10.90
N LEU A 249 18.64 -14.05 -9.62
CA LEU A 249 17.69 -14.64 -8.70
C LEU A 249 17.28 -13.60 -7.66
N ASP A 250 15.99 -13.41 -7.50
CA ASP A 250 15.41 -12.58 -6.44
C ASP A 250 14.45 -13.45 -5.62
N ILE A 251 14.56 -13.37 -4.30
CA ILE A 251 13.68 -14.05 -3.35
C ILE A 251 13.21 -13.01 -2.35
N ALA A 252 11.92 -12.99 -2.06
CA ALA A 252 11.37 -12.09 -1.07
C ALA A 252 10.32 -12.79 -0.20
N TYR A 253 10.37 -12.50 1.08
CA TYR A 253 9.35 -12.85 2.04
C TYR A 253 8.69 -11.58 2.58
N THR A 254 7.37 -11.54 2.56
CA THR A 254 6.57 -10.44 3.11
C THR A 254 5.59 -11.02 4.11
N GLY A 255 5.49 -10.42 5.29
CA GLY A 255 4.55 -10.83 6.30
C GLY A 255 3.84 -9.65 6.95
N LYS A 256 2.62 -9.91 7.45
CA LYS A 256 1.85 -8.99 8.27
C LYS A 256 1.19 -9.76 9.40
N TRP A 257 1.24 -9.21 10.57
CA TRP A 257 0.43 -9.58 11.71
C TRP A 257 -0.30 -8.34 12.20
N ASP A 258 -1.61 -8.47 12.30
CA ASP A 258 -2.49 -7.41 12.77
C ASP A 258 -3.44 -7.94 13.83
N LYS A 259 -3.69 -7.10 14.82
CA LYS A 259 -4.73 -7.31 15.82
C LYS A 259 -5.52 -6.03 15.97
N THR A 260 -6.83 -6.11 15.81
CA THR A 260 -7.75 -4.98 16.02
C THR A 260 -8.85 -5.40 16.98
N CYS A 261 -9.08 -4.58 17.99
CA CYS A 261 -10.18 -4.68 18.93
C CYS A 261 -10.98 -3.39 18.86
N SER A 262 -12.27 -3.47 18.58
CA SER A 262 -13.13 -2.30 18.50
C SER A 262 -14.41 -2.46 19.32
N ASN A 263 -14.85 -1.32 19.89
CA ASN A 263 -16.13 -1.19 20.54
C ASN A 263 -16.91 -0.07 19.86
N SER A 264 -18.13 -0.35 19.48
CA SER A 264 -19.06 0.68 19.00
C SER A 264 -20.29 0.73 19.88
N HIS A 265 -20.86 1.92 19.97
CA HIS A 265 -22.09 2.18 20.68
C HIS A 265 -23.00 3.03 19.80
N THR A 266 -24.22 2.55 19.60
CA THR A 266 -25.24 3.23 18.80
C THR A 266 -26.35 3.71 19.75
N THR A 267 -26.79 4.94 19.53
CA THR A 267 -27.87 5.58 20.24
C THR A 267 -28.84 6.24 19.25
N GLY A 268 -30.11 6.35 19.61
CA GLY A 268 -31.12 6.94 18.76
C GLY A 268 -32.34 6.04 18.66
N SER A 269 -32.78 5.77 17.45
CA SER A 269 -33.87 4.84 17.17
C SER A 269 -33.54 3.39 17.52
N SER A 270 -32.27 3.06 17.51
CA SER A 270 -31.72 1.81 18.05
C SER A 270 -30.70 2.08 19.15
N ILE A 271 -30.61 1.18 20.12
CA ILE A 271 -29.58 1.21 21.16
C ILE A 271 -28.81 -0.10 21.05
N SER A 272 -27.54 -0.04 20.73
CA SER A 272 -26.72 -1.26 20.64
C SER A 272 -25.30 -1.02 21.05
N GLY A 273 -24.68 -2.06 21.60
CA GLY A 273 -23.26 -2.20 21.82
C GLY A 273 -22.70 -3.29 20.90
N MET A 274 -21.57 -3.05 20.28
CA MET A 274 -20.86 -4.08 19.49
C MET A 274 -19.41 -4.12 19.90
N HIS A 275 -18.95 -5.33 20.20
CA HIS A 275 -17.55 -5.63 20.40
C HIS A 275 -17.05 -6.48 19.23
N HIS A 276 -15.88 -6.12 18.67
CA HIS A 276 -15.31 -6.84 17.55
C HIS A 276 -13.81 -7.00 17.76
N ASP A 277 -13.34 -8.26 17.74
CA ASP A 277 -11.93 -8.64 17.74
C ASP A 277 -11.58 -9.30 16.42
N SER A 278 -10.50 -8.88 15.81
CA SER A 278 -9.97 -9.48 14.59
C SER A 278 -8.45 -9.61 14.63
N HIS A 279 -7.97 -10.65 13.99
CA HIS A 279 -6.56 -10.84 13.70
C HIS A 279 -6.38 -11.04 12.20
N GLU A 280 -5.25 -10.60 11.67
CA GLU A 280 -4.86 -10.85 10.28
C GLU A 280 -3.45 -11.42 10.26
N TYR A 281 -3.27 -12.49 9.53
CA TYR A 281 -1.99 -13.15 9.30
C TYR A 281 -1.77 -13.23 7.81
N LEU A 282 -0.70 -12.63 7.32
CA LEU A 282 -0.29 -12.69 5.93
C LEU A 282 1.15 -13.20 5.86
N HIS A 283 1.38 -14.17 5.01
CA HIS A 283 2.69 -14.65 4.62
C HIS A 283 2.73 -14.77 3.11
N ASN A 284 3.68 -14.10 2.47
CA ASN A 284 3.89 -14.18 1.04
C ASN A 284 5.37 -14.45 0.75
N VAL A 285 5.63 -15.38 -0.14
CA VAL A 285 6.95 -15.68 -0.67
C VAL A 285 6.91 -15.48 -2.18
N ASP A 286 7.81 -14.65 -2.69
CA ASP A 286 8.01 -14.41 -4.10
C ASP A 286 9.42 -14.87 -4.52
N VAL A 287 9.52 -15.63 -5.61
CA VAL A 287 10.77 -16.05 -6.21
C VAL A 287 10.75 -15.64 -7.67
N ASN A 288 11.77 -14.93 -8.11
CA ASN A 288 11.96 -14.54 -9.50
C ASN A 288 13.34 -14.99 -9.97
N TYR A 289 13.39 -15.73 -11.09
CA TYR A 289 14.61 -16.21 -11.66
C TYR A 289 14.68 -15.84 -13.15
N SER A 290 15.54 -14.88 -13.46
CA SER A 290 15.82 -14.45 -14.83
C SER A 290 17.04 -15.14 -15.37
N LEU A 291 16.94 -15.71 -16.57
CA LEU A 291 17.98 -16.46 -17.26
C LEU A 291 18.55 -15.65 -18.45
N PRO A 292 19.81 -15.85 -18.81
CA PRO A 292 20.51 -15.00 -19.78
C PRO A 292 19.92 -15.06 -21.20
N PHE A 293 19.20 -16.12 -21.55
CA PHE A 293 18.56 -16.28 -22.87
C PHE A 293 17.14 -15.70 -22.95
N GLY A 294 16.75 -14.88 -21.97
CA GLY A 294 15.47 -14.14 -21.97
C GLY A 294 14.29 -14.90 -21.34
N LEU A 295 14.52 -16.05 -20.69
CA LEU A 295 13.52 -16.76 -19.91
C LEU A 295 13.47 -16.19 -18.50
N THR A 296 12.27 -15.88 -18.03
CA THR A 296 11.97 -15.48 -16.64
C THR A 296 10.97 -16.43 -16.04
N LEU A 297 11.30 -16.99 -14.88
CA LEU A 297 10.44 -17.87 -14.11
C LEU A 297 10.03 -17.15 -12.81
N ASN A 298 8.74 -17.12 -12.52
CA ASN A 298 8.21 -16.57 -11.28
C ASN A 298 7.41 -17.62 -10.53
N GLY A 299 7.61 -17.68 -9.23
CA GLY A 299 6.80 -18.41 -8.29
C GLY A 299 6.34 -17.48 -7.17
N SER A 300 5.08 -17.51 -6.81
CA SER A 300 4.53 -16.74 -5.70
C SER A 300 3.60 -17.63 -4.89
N TYR A 301 3.72 -17.56 -3.58
CA TYR A 301 2.83 -18.22 -2.64
C TYR A 301 2.32 -17.22 -1.61
N THR A 302 1.02 -17.20 -1.38
CA THR A 302 0.39 -16.39 -0.32
C THR A 302 -0.45 -17.29 0.58
N TYR A 303 -0.21 -17.19 1.87
CA TYR A 303 -1.08 -17.65 2.94
C TYR A 303 -1.68 -16.44 3.63
N TYR A 304 -3.01 -16.42 3.75
CA TYR A 304 -3.77 -15.40 4.44
C TYR A 304 -4.78 -16.05 5.37
N ARG A 305 -4.88 -15.55 6.60
CA ARG A 305 -5.84 -16.02 7.59
C ARG A 305 -6.36 -14.85 8.41
N THR A 306 -7.69 -14.77 8.56
CA THR A 306 -8.32 -13.72 9.38
C THR A 306 -9.44 -14.31 10.25
N PRO A 307 -9.12 -14.73 11.48
CA PRO A 307 -10.11 -15.06 12.49
C PRO A 307 -10.71 -13.77 13.07
N GLN A 308 -12.04 -13.78 13.25
CA GLN A 308 -12.78 -12.66 13.78
C GLN A 308 -13.83 -13.16 14.78
N GLN A 309 -14.06 -12.35 15.82
CA GLN A 309 -15.14 -12.56 16.78
C GLN A 309 -15.91 -11.24 16.95
N GLN A 310 -17.22 -11.34 16.98
CA GLN A 310 -18.10 -10.20 17.13
C GLN A 310 -19.19 -10.55 18.13
N ALA A 311 -19.41 -9.67 19.09
CA ALA A 311 -20.54 -9.73 20.00
C ALA A 311 -21.38 -8.47 19.81
N LEU A 312 -22.67 -8.63 19.64
CA LEU A 312 -23.67 -7.58 19.50
C LEU A 312 -24.73 -7.76 20.59
N ASP A 313 -24.96 -6.71 21.33
CA ASP A 313 -26.12 -6.58 22.24
C ASP A 313 -26.90 -5.31 21.88
N GLY A 314 -28.21 -5.39 21.90
CA GLY A 314 -29.00 -4.21 21.60
C GLY A 314 -30.50 -4.44 21.54
N THR A 315 -31.20 -3.32 21.57
CA THR A 315 -32.64 -3.23 21.38
C THR A 315 -32.95 -2.39 20.14
N MET A 316 -33.89 -2.87 19.33
CA MET A 316 -34.34 -2.16 18.15
C MET A 316 -35.83 -1.77 18.35
N HIS A 317 -36.10 -0.48 18.19
CA HIS A 317 -37.44 0.06 18.13
C HIS A 317 -37.86 0.17 16.66
N THR A 318 -38.71 -0.73 16.22
CA THR A 318 -39.17 -0.75 14.82
C THR A 318 -40.41 0.12 14.56
N ASP A 319 -41.26 0.36 15.59
CA ASP A 319 -42.43 1.26 15.58
C ASP A 319 -42.90 1.40 17.02
N GLU A 320 -43.53 2.53 17.40
CA GLU A 320 -44.15 2.76 18.70
C GLU A 320 -45.22 1.69 19.05
N SER A 321 -45.72 0.97 18.05
CA SER A 321 -46.72 -0.10 18.19
C SER A 321 -46.16 -1.52 18.26
N MET A 322 -44.83 -1.71 18.05
CA MET A 322 -44.19 -3.02 18.11
C MET A 322 -43.38 -3.19 19.40
N PRO A 323 -43.39 -4.40 19.99
CA PRO A 323 -42.54 -4.66 21.15
C PRO A 323 -41.07 -4.49 20.80
N GLU A 324 -40.29 -3.94 21.74
CA GLU A 324 -38.84 -3.91 21.66
C GLU A 324 -38.29 -5.32 21.42
N THR A 325 -37.44 -5.46 20.43
CA THR A 325 -36.77 -6.73 20.18
C THR A 325 -35.35 -6.65 20.71
N GLU A 326 -35.08 -7.36 21.78
CA GLU A 326 -33.72 -7.53 22.30
C GLU A 326 -32.97 -8.55 21.43
N ARG A 327 -31.77 -8.20 21.01
CA ARG A 327 -30.87 -9.05 20.25
C ARG A 327 -29.49 -9.14 20.94
N ASN A 328 -29.07 -10.35 21.26
CA ASN A 328 -27.77 -10.63 21.82
C ASN A 328 -27.14 -11.74 20.98
N LEU A 329 -26.23 -11.37 20.11
CA LEU A 329 -25.64 -12.26 19.13
C LEU A 329 -24.12 -12.33 19.31
N THR A 330 -23.56 -13.54 19.25
CA THR A 330 -22.12 -13.75 19.15
C THR A 330 -21.83 -14.45 17.83
N SER A 331 -20.96 -13.85 17.02
CA SER A 331 -20.53 -14.41 15.74
C SER A 331 -19.03 -14.64 15.73
N GLY A 332 -18.62 -15.82 15.32
CA GLY A 332 -17.24 -16.17 15.03
C GLY A 332 -17.09 -16.46 13.54
N SER A 333 -16.10 -15.89 12.89
CA SER A 333 -15.78 -16.19 11.50
C SER A 333 -14.27 -16.33 11.29
N GLU A 334 -13.88 -17.13 10.32
CA GLU A 334 -12.51 -17.25 9.89
C GLU A 334 -12.45 -17.48 8.39
N GLN A 335 -11.57 -16.75 7.73
CA GLN A 335 -11.23 -17.01 6.34
C GLN A 335 -9.76 -17.42 6.24
N THR A 336 -9.49 -18.49 5.48
CA THR A 336 -8.13 -18.93 5.17
C THR A 336 -7.99 -19.05 3.66
N ILE A 337 -7.00 -18.35 3.10
CA ILE A 337 -6.69 -18.35 1.67
C ILE A 337 -5.27 -18.87 1.47
N ASN A 338 -5.13 -19.86 0.59
CA ASN A 338 -3.85 -20.31 0.05
C ASN A 338 -3.85 -20.06 -1.45
N LYS A 339 -2.87 -19.29 -1.94
CA LYS A 339 -2.76 -18.93 -3.34
C LYS A 339 -1.36 -19.21 -3.86
N TRP A 340 -1.28 -19.99 -4.93
CA TRP A 340 -0.06 -20.28 -5.68
C TRP A 340 -0.15 -19.66 -7.05
N MET A 341 0.91 -19.07 -7.52
CA MET A 341 1.02 -18.55 -8.88
C MET A 341 2.41 -18.91 -9.43
N PHE A 342 2.43 -19.37 -10.66
CA PHE A 342 3.65 -19.65 -11.42
C PHE A 342 3.53 -18.99 -12.79
N THR A 343 4.58 -18.31 -13.23
CA THR A 343 4.69 -17.82 -14.60
C THR A 343 6.03 -18.21 -15.21
N ALA A 344 6.02 -18.44 -16.50
CA ALA A 344 7.23 -18.63 -17.29
C ALA A 344 7.11 -17.79 -18.55
N ASP A 345 7.99 -16.82 -18.72
CA ASP A 345 7.95 -15.82 -19.78
C ASP A 345 9.24 -15.85 -20.59
N GLN A 346 9.13 -15.98 -21.90
CA GLN A 346 10.25 -15.96 -22.81
C GLN A 346 10.20 -14.71 -23.68
N THR A 347 11.32 -13.97 -23.76
CA THR A 347 11.45 -12.79 -24.61
C THR A 347 12.63 -12.96 -25.56
N HIS A 348 12.38 -12.73 -26.85
CA HIS A 348 13.38 -12.73 -27.91
C HIS A 348 13.47 -11.33 -28.53
N SER A 349 14.68 -10.82 -28.64
CA SER A 349 14.96 -9.63 -29.43
C SER A 349 15.34 -10.07 -30.85
N LEU A 350 14.51 -9.67 -31.81
CA LEU A 350 14.71 -10.00 -33.23
C LEU A 350 15.44 -8.85 -33.93
N ALA A 351 15.94 -9.12 -35.14
CA ALA A 351 16.53 -8.10 -35.99
C ALA A 351 15.55 -6.95 -36.28
N ASN A 352 16.06 -5.77 -36.61
CA ASN A 352 15.28 -4.57 -36.94
C ASN A 352 14.40 -4.01 -35.78
N GLY A 353 14.76 -4.29 -34.52
CA GLY A 353 14.03 -3.75 -33.37
C GLY A 353 12.72 -4.47 -33.01
N TRP A 354 12.40 -5.57 -33.70
CA TRP A 354 11.27 -6.41 -33.35
C TRP A 354 11.57 -7.23 -32.08
N GLY A 355 10.55 -7.44 -31.25
CA GLY A 355 10.61 -8.29 -30.08
C GLY A 355 9.44 -9.23 -30.05
N LEU A 356 9.69 -10.50 -29.72
CA LEU A 356 8.66 -11.52 -29.51
C LEU A 356 8.67 -11.91 -28.04
N SER A 357 7.53 -11.83 -27.39
CA SER A 357 7.35 -12.28 -26.00
C SER A 357 6.16 -13.20 -25.91
N TYR A 358 6.31 -14.34 -25.24
CA TYR A 358 5.27 -15.30 -24.95
C TYR A 358 5.50 -15.95 -23.60
N GLY A 359 4.45 -16.43 -22.97
CA GLY A 359 4.56 -17.02 -21.65
C GLY A 359 3.33 -17.80 -21.26
N VAL A 360 3.44 -18.48 -20.14
CA VAL A 360 2.37 -19.23 -19.52
C VAL A 360 2.22 -18.80 -18.07
N LYS A 361 0.97 -18.84 -17.57
CA LYS A 361 0.62 -18.58 -16.17
C LYS A 361 -0.26 -19.70 -15.65
N GLY A 362 0.08 -20.25 -14.49
CA GLY A 362 -0.78 -21.12 -13.70
C GLY A 362 -1.08 -20.47 -12.35
N GLN A 363 -2.34 -20.54 -11.91
CA GLN A 363 -2.75 -20.03 -10.61
C GLN A 363 -3.69 -21.03 -9.95
N PHE A 364 -3.44 -21.31 -8.67
CA PHE A 364 -4.27 -22.17 -7.85
C PHE A 364 -4.64 -21.40 -6.58
N THR A 365 -5.93 -21.33 -6.30
CA THR A 365 -6.45 -20.65 -5.11
C THR A 365 -7.33 -21.61 -4.33
N SER A 366 -7.09 -21.76 -3.05
CA SER A 366 -7.97 -22.44 -2.10
C SER A 366 -8.44 -21.39 -1.08
N ASN A 367 -9.73 -21.19 -1.00
CA ASN A 367 -10.37 -20.32 -0.05
C ASN A 367 -11.29 -21.17 0.84
N LYS A 368 -11.08 -21.10 2.16
CA LYS A 368 -11.94 -21.72 3.17
C LYS A 368 -12.49 -20.61 4.03
N SER A 369 -13.79 -20.53 4.15
CA SER A 369 -14.46 -19.57 5.03
C SER A 369 -15.52 -20.31 5.84
N TYR A 370 -15.58 -20.01 7.12
CA TYR A 370 -16.66 -20.45 7.97
C TYR A 370 -17.15 -19.30 8.86
N GLN A 371 -18.40 -19.33 9.19
CA GLN A 371 -19.04 -18.40 10.10
C GLN A 371 -20.04 -19.15 10.96
N THR A 372 -20.11 -18.80 12.24
CA THR A 372 -21.10 -19.31 13.17
C THR A 372 -21.67 -18.13 13.95
N THR A 373 -22.98 -18.03 14.04
CA THR A 373 -23.68 -17.04 14.85
C THR A 373 -24.55 -17.74 15.87
N ILE A 374 -24.41 -17.34 17.13
CA ILE A 374 -25.09 -17.93 18.29
C ILE A 374 -25.92 -16.84 18.95
N ASP A 375 -27.19 -17.15 19.26
CA ASP A 375 -28.07 -16.28 20.00
C ASP A 375 -27.88 -16.41 21.54
N LYS A 376 -28.50 -15.56 22.32
CA LYS A 376 -28.44 -15.49 23.78
C LYS A 376 -28.72 -16.81 24.50
N ASP A 377 -29.61 -17.64 23.97
CA ASP A 377 -29.95 -18.95 24.51
C ASP A 377 -28.96 -20.07 24.11
N GLY A 378 -27.92 -19.75 23.36
CA GLY A 378 -26.94 -20.71 22.86
C GLY A 378 -27.37 -21.42 21.57
N SER A 379 -28.52 -21.07 21.00
CA SER A 379 -28.98 -21.64 19.75
C SER A 379 -28.17 -21.09 18.57
N VAL A 380 -27.77 -21.96 17.64
CA VAL A 380 -27.12 -21.57 16.39
C VAL A 380 -28.19 -21.09 15.42
N LEU A 381 -28.05 -19.86 14.94
CA LEU A 381 -28.99 -19.32 13.96
C LEU A 381 -28.90 -20.09 12.64
N PRO A 382 -30.03 -20.32 11.93
CA PRO A 382 -30.07 -21.09 10.69
C PRO A 382 -29.13 -20.59 9.58
N ASP A 383 -28.88 -19.28 9.53
CA ASP A 383 -27.99 -18.65 8.58
C ASP A 383 -26.50 -18.74 9.02
N GLY A 384 -26.25 -19.24 10.24
CA GLY A 384 -24.90 -19.48 10.79
C GLY A 384 -24.29 -20.82 10.37
N THR A 385 -24.80 -21.46 9.32
CA THR A 385 -24.23 -22.70 8.82
C THR A 385 -22.83 -22.48 8.27
N SER A 386 -21.87 -23.25 8.82
CA SER A 386 -20.51 -23.40 8.33
C SER A 386 -20.53 -23.71 6.82
N SER A 387 -20.45 -22.70 5.97
CA SER A 387 -20.28 -22.90 4.54
C SER A 387 -18.77 -23.01 4.24
N VAL A 388 -18.27 -24.23 4.09
CA VAL A 388 -16.97 -24.44 3.48
C VAL A 388 -17.12 -24.23 1.98
N VAL A 389 -16.92 -23.00 1.53
CA VAL A 389 -16.90 -22.70 0.09
C VAL A 389 -15.45 -22.89 -0.39
N SER A 390 -15.20 -24.02 -1.00
CA SER A 390 -13.93 -24.29 -1.70
C SER A 390 -14.15 -23.95 -3.18
N PHE A 391 -13.51 -22.87 -3.64
CA PHE A 391 -13.44 -22.55 -5.07
C PHE A 391 -12.09 -23.00 -5.62
N PRO A 392 -12.00 -24.12 -6.33
CA PRO A 392 -10.85 -24.40 -7.18
C PRO A 392 -10.99 -23.58 -8.47
N GLU A 393 -10.42 -22.40 -8.49
CA GLU A 393 -10.31 -21.63 -9.73
C GLU A 393 -9.11 -22.17 -10.53
N LYS A 394 -9.41 -22.89 -11.58
CA LYS A 394 -8.44 -23.28 -12.61
C LYS A 394 -8.55 -22.27 -13.74
N SER A 395 -7.56 -21.41 -13.90
CA SER A 395 -7.39 -20.56 -15.08
C SER A 395 -6.11 -20.92 -15.81
#